data_ebdb236a9b927293f6ae63105c2d6ee3
#
_entry.id   ebdb236a9b927293f6ae63105c2d6ee3
#
_cell.length_a   1.000
_cell.length_b   1.000
_cell.length_c   1.000
_cell.angle_alpha   90.00
_cell.angle_beta   90.00
_cell.angle_gamma   90.00
#
_symmetry.space_group_name_H-M   'P 1'
#
loop_
_entity.id
_entity.type
_entity.pdbx_description
1 polymer ?
#
loop_
_entity_poly.entity_id
_entity_poly.type
_entity_poly.pdbx_seq_one_letter_code
_entity_poly.pdbx_strand_id
1 'polypeptide(L)'
;MKKINMNKLLTIKRIGILLSLLFIFGCTQPVVSASENSNLTQEQLKQQDELGNKAFAATNKGDFAAAEEYWTQILEKFPDNAAVWSNRGNSRVSQNKLEEALADFNKSIELAPNVTDPYLNRGTALEGLGRWDEAIADYNHILELDPNDAMAYNNRGNAEAGLGKWQEAIADYQKSAEIAPNFAFARANYVLALYETGEKDKAIKEMKNIIRKYPQFPDVRAALTAALWVEGEKGEAESNWVAAYGLDRRYKDINWVKNVRRWPDSMVAALEKFFKLQ
;
A
#
# COMPACT_ATOMS: atom_id res chain seq x y z
N MET A 1 3.24 4.35 -43.29
CA MET A 1 3.80 4.34 -41.94
C MET A 1 2.99 5.29 -41.04
N LYS A 2 2.12 4.77 -40.17
CA LYS A 2 1.30 5.58 -39.24
C LYS A 2 2.15 5.93 -38.03
N LYS A 3 2.33 7.22 -37.76
CA LYS A 3 2.97 7.72 -36.54
C LYS A 3 2.10 7.35 -35.33
N ILE A 4 2.62 6.49 -34.46
CA ILE A 4 2.00 6.15 -33.18
C ILE A 4 2.22 7.35 -32.24
N ASN A 5 1.12 7.90 -31.76
CA ASN A 5 1.08 9.09 -30.91
C ASN A 5 1.60 8.71 -29.52
N MET A 6 2.81 9.18 -29.17
CA MET A 6 3.54 8.87 -27.93
C MET A 6 2.83 9.37 -26.63
N ASN A 7 1.82 10.24 -26.76
CA ASN A 7 1.11 10.77 -25.59
C ASN A 7 0.10 9.78 -24.97
N LYS A 8 -0.22 8.65 -25.63
CA LYS A 8 -1.07 7.59 -25.04
C LYS A 8 -0.28 6.57 -24.22
N LEU A 9 1.07 6.56 -24.29
CA LEU A 9 1.90 5.63 -23.52
C LEU A 9 2.22 6.12 -22.10
N LEU A 10 2.04 7.39 -21.80
CA LEU A 10 2.33 7.97 -20.48
C LEU A 10 1.24 7.68 -19.43
N THR A 11 0.03 7.33 -19.86
CA THR A 11 -1.11 7.09 -18.94
C THR A 11 -1.12 5.64 -18.38
N ILE A 12 -0.39 4.72 -19.01
CA ILE A 12 -0.40 3.29 -18.62
C ILE A 12 0.63 2.97 -17.50
N LYS A 13 1.58 3.86 -17.22
CA LYS A 13 2.70 3.59 -16.29
C LYS A 13 2.43 3.83 -14.80
N ARG A 14 1.23 4.31 -14.43
CA ARG A 14 0.86 4.53 -13.00
C ARG A 14 0.16 3.35 -12.33
N ILE A 15 -0.03 2.25 -13.02
CA ILE A 15 -0.95 1.16 -12.66
C ILE A 15 -0.38 0.12 -11.68
N GLY A 16 0.95 0.10 -11.44
CA GLY A 16 1.58 -1.01 -10.71
C GLY A 16 1.58 -0.93 -9.17
N ILE A 17 1.07 0.13 -8.56
CA ILE A 17 1.44 0.52 -7.19
C ILE A 17 0.59 -0.16 -6.11
N LEU A 18 -0.65 -0.49 -6.39
CA LEU A 18 -1.60 -0.98 -5.39
C LEU A 18 -1.60 -2.50 -5.17
N LEU A 19 -1.05 -3.27 -6.11
CA LEU A 19 -1.10 -4.73 -6.03
C LEU A 19 -0.14 -5.37 -5.02
N SER A 20 0.91 -4.69 -4.59
CA SER A 20 1.89 -5.27 -3.65
C SER A 20 1.57 -5.05 -2.17
N LEU A 21 0.67 -4.12 -1.84
CA LEU A 21 0.27 -3.83 -0.45
C LEU A 21 -1.03 -4.53 -0.04
N LEU A 22 -1.89 -4.91 -0.99
CA LEU A 22 -3.18 -5.57 -0.72
C LEU A 22 -3.06 -7.09 -0.40
N PHE A 23 -1.88 -7.71 -0.56
CA PHE A 23 -1.72 -9.16 -0.36
C PHE A 23 -1.42 -9.59 1.08
N ILE A 24 -1.27 -8.68 2.05
CA ILE A 24 -0.75 -9.07 3.38
C ILE A 24 -1.81 -9.26 4.45
N PHE A 25 -2.99 -8.69 4.32
CA PHE A 25 -4.08 -9.00 5.25
C PHE A 25 -5.42 -9.08 4.50
N GLY A 26 -5.79 -10.31 4.18
CA GLY A 26 -7.20 -10.62 3.97
C GLY A 26 -7.96 -10.36 5.27
N CYS A 27 -8.30 -9.12 5.55
CA CYS A 27 -9.41 -8.83 6.44
C CYS A 27 -10.66 -9.32 5.71
N THR A 28 -10.94 -10.62 5.84
CA THR A 28 -12.26 -11.17 5.54
C THR A 28 -13.16 -10.69 6.65
N GLN A 29 -13.60 -9.44 6.55
CA GLN A 29 -14.72 -8.98 7.36
C GLN A 29 -15.92 -9.84 6.91
N PRO A 30 -16.62 -10.51 7.85
CA PRO A 30 -17.83 -11.22 7.48
C PRO A 30 -18.79 -10.22 6.83
N VAL A 31 -19.41 -10.61 5.73
CA VAL A 31 -20.37 -9.80 4.98
C VAL A 31 -21.59 -9.40 5.86
N VAL A 32 -21.67 -9.94 7.06
CA VAL A 32 -22.75 -9.72 8.02
C VAL A 32 -22.18 -9.31 9.36
N SER A 33 -22.31 -8.03 9.73
CA SER A 33 -22.40 -7.67 11.14
C SER A 33 -23.81 -8.05 11.61
N ALA A 34 -23.88 -8.95 12.59
CA ALA A 34 -25.15 -9.54 13.07
C ALA A 34 -26.14 -8.53 13.70
N SER A 35 -25.79 -7.24 13.80
CA SER A 35 -26.59 -6.21 14.47
C SER A 35 -27.43 -5.32 13.55
N GLU A 36 -27.19 -5.31 12.24
CA GLU A 36 -27.86 -4.37 11.32
C GLU A 36 -28.96 -4.99 10.43
N ASN A 37 -29.11 -6.33 10.41
CA ASN A 37 -29.99 -7.03 9.49
C ASN A 37 -31.21 -7.69 10.13
N SER A 38 -31.89 -7.06 11.12
CA SER A 38 -33.06 -7.61 11.79
C SER A 38 -34.27 -7.85 10.89
N ASN A 39 -34.26 -7.42 9.63
CA ASN A 39 -35.39 -7.48 8.69
C ASN A 39 -35.18 -8.38 7.47
N LEU A 40 -33.99 -9.01 7.30
CA LEU A 40 -33.75 -9.88 6.15
C LEU A 40 -34.26 -11.29 6.36
N THR A 41 -34.87 -11.89 5.32
CA THR A 41 -35.27 -13.30 5.34
C THR A 41 -34.04 -14.21 5.29
N GLN A 42 -34.19 -15.45 5.77
CA GLN A 42 -33.07 -16.45 5.65
C GLN A 42 -32.62 -16.68 4.20
N GLU A 43 -33.55 -16.62 3.24
CA GLU A 43 -33.23 -16.77 1.83
C GLU A 43 -32.40 -15.59 1.29
N GLN A 44 -32.71 -14.35 1.72
CA GLN A 44 -31.94 -13.16 1.36
C GLN A 44 -30.52 -13.21 1.93
N LEU A 45 -30.36 -13.62 3.20
CA LEU A 45 -29.04 -13.80 3.83
C LEU A 45 -28.21 -14.85 3.08
N LYS A 46 -28.82 -16.00 2.77
CA LYS A 46 -28.15 -17.06 2.00
C LYS A 46 -27.69 -16.58 0.62
N GLN A 47 -28.54 -15.82 -0.08
CA GLN A 47 -28.19 -15.26 -1.40
C GLN A 47 -27.06 -14.25 -1.31
N GLN A 48 -27.04 -13.39 -0.28
CA GLN A 48 -25.96 -12.46 -0.01
C GLN A 48 -24.63 -13.20 0.23
N ASP A 49 -24.66 -14.25 1.06
CA ASP A 49 -23.49 -15.07 1.36
C ASP A 49 -22.96 -15.80 0.11
N GLU A 50 -23.83 -16.35 -0.73
CA GLU A 50 -23.46 -17.02 -1.97
C GLU A 50 -22.76 -16.06 -2.94
N LEU A 51 -23.28 -14.85 -3.13
CA LEU A 51 -22.67 -13.82 -3.98
C LEU A 51 -21.36 -13.31 -3.37
N GLY A 52 -21.32 -13.08 -2.05
CA GLY A 52 -20.10 -12.69 -1.33
C GLY A 52 -18.98 -13.72 -1.48
N ASN A 53 -19.29 -15.01 -1.34
CA ASN A 53 -18.31 -16.09 -1.55
C ASN A 53 -17.79 -16.12 -3.00
N LYS A 54 -18.64 -15.87 -4.00
CA LYS A 54 -18.22 -15.74 -5.41
C LYS A 54 -17.31 -14.54 -5.62
N ALA A 55 -17.62 -13.40 -5.01
CA ALA A 55 -16.81 -12.19 -5.10
C ALA A 55 -15.42 -12.40 -4.47
N PHE A 56 -15.34 -12.99 -3.28
CA PHE A 56 -14.06 -13.32 -2.65
C PHE A 56 -13.26 -14.35 -3.46
N ALA A 57 -13.93 -15.37 -4.03
CA ALA A 57 -13.27 -16.34 -4.90
C ALA A 57 -12.72 -15.69 -6.18
N ALA A 58 -13.42 -14.72 -6.77
CA ALA A 58 -12.94 -13.93 -7.91
C ALA A 58 -11.74 -13.06 -7.51
N THR A 59 -11.80 -12.37 -6.38
CA THR A 59 -10.69 -11.58 -5.82
C THR A 59 -9.43 -12.44 -5.63
N ASN A 60 -9.57 -13.63 -5.05
CA ASN A 60 -8.46 -14.55 -4.83
C ASN A 60 -7.83 -15.08 -6.13
N LYS A 61 -8.57 -15.07 -7.23
CA LYS A 61 -8.07 -15.40 -8.58
C LYS A 61 -7.48 -14.20 -9.31
N GLY A 62 -7.57 -12.99 -8.74
CA GLY A 62 -7.20 -11.75 -9.40
C GLY A 62 -8.22 -11.25 -10.43
N ASP A 63 -9.41 -11.83 -10.48
CA ASP A 63 -10.51 -11.39 -11.34
C ASP A 63 -11.35 -10.31 -10.64
N PHE A 64 -10.76 -9.12 -10.56
CA PHE A 64 -11.37 -8.00 -9.86
C PHE A 64 -12.61 -7.45 -10.57
N ALA A 65 -12.72 -7.66 -11.88
CA ALA A 65 -13.91 -7.27 -12.62
C ALA A 65 -15.12 -8.14 -12.25
N ALA A 66 -14.95 -9.46 -12.19
CA ALA A 66 -15.99 -10.36 -11.71
C ALA A 66 -16.33 -10.11 -10.23
N ALA A 67 -15.32 -9.79 -9.39
CA ALA A 67 -15.56 -9.42 -7.99
C ALA A 67 -16.45 -8.17 -7.89
N GLU A 68 -16.13 -7.10 -8.66
CA GLU A 68 -16.93 -5.86 -8.71
C GLU A 68 -18.38 -6.15 -9.13
N GLU A 69 -18.59 -7.04 -10.11
CA GLU A 69 -19.92 -7.42 -10.58
C GLU A 69 -20.73 -8.12 -9.47
N TYR A 70 -20.15 -9.10 -8.76
CA TYR A 70 -20.82 -9.77 -7.65
C TYR A 70 -21.15 -8.83 -6.49
N TRP A 71 -20.23 -7.91 -6.11
CA TRP A 71 -20.50 -6.89 -5.12
C TRP A 71 -21.63 -5.96 -5.54
N THR A 72 -21.69 -5.60 -6.83
CA THR A 72 -22.77 -4.77 -7.39
C THR A 72 -24.13 -5.48 -7.28
N GLN A 73 -24.20 -6.77 -7.62
CA GLN A 73 -25.43 -7.56 -7.46
C GLN A 73 -25.93 -7.62 -6.01
N ILE A 74 -25.00 -7.63 -5.03
CA ILE A 74 -25.40 -7.54 -3.61
C ILE A 74 -25.95 -6.15 -3.32
N LEU A 75 -25.29 -5.07 -3.76
CA LEU A 75 -25.71 -3.69 -3.47
C LEU A 75 -27.04 -3.30 -4.13
N GLU A 76 -27.40 -3.90 -5.25
CA GLU A 76 -28.73 -3.73 -5.85
C GLU A 76 -29.87 -4.20 -4.95
N LYS A 77 -29.62 -5.16 -4.07
CA LYS A 77 -30.59 -5.73 -3.14
C LYS A 77 -30.43 -5.22 -1.70
N PHE A 78 -29.18 -4.92 -1.31
CA PHE A 78 -28.78 -4.55 0.03
C PHE A 78 -27.93 -3.28 0.00
N PRO A 79 -28.50 -2.11 -0.38
CA PRO A 79 -27.75 -0.87 -0.58
C PRO A 79 -27.16 -0.28 0.72
N ASP A 80 -27.67 -0.70 1.88
CA ASP A 80 -27.25 -0.17 3.19
C ASP A 80 -26.11 -0.99 3.82
N ASN A 81 -25.51 -1.94 3.09
CA ASN A 81 -24.42 -2.74 3.60
C ASN A 81 -23.06 -2.03 3.37
N ALA A 82 -22.57 -1.35 4.41
CA ALA A 82 -21.30 -0.61 4.38
C ALA A 82 -20.11 -1.46 3.95
N ALA A 83 -20.00 -2.70 4.44
CA ALA A 83 -18.90 -3.60 4.11
C ALA A 83 -18.86 -3.96 2.63
N VAL A 84 -20.01 -4.13 1.99
CA VAL A 84 -20.09 -4.45 0.56
C VAL A 84 -19.66 -3.27 -0.30
N TRP A 85 -20.02 -2.04 0.08
CA TRP A 85 -19.50 -0.83 -0.56
C TRP A 85 -17.97 -0.79 -0.49
N SER A 86 -17.38 -0.99 0.68
CA SER A 86 -15.92 -1.02 0.84
C SER A 86 -15.27 -2.12 0.01
N ASN A 87 -15.82 -3.33 -0.03
CA ASN A 87 -15.30 -4.45 -0.82
C ASN A 87 -15.38 -4.17 -2.33
N ARG A 88 -16.45 -3.52 -2.83
CA ARG A 88 -16.51 -3.08 -4.21
C ARG A 88 -15.47 -2.02 -4.52
N GLY A 89 -15.29 -1.05 -3.63
CA GLY A 89 -14.22 -0.06 -3.70
C GLY A 89 -12.85 -0.70 -3.83
N ASN A 90 -12.53 -1.72 -3.02
CA ASN A 90 -11.28 -2.46 -3.10
C ASN A 90 -11.10 -3.18 -4.46
N SER A 91 -12.17 -3.76 -5.00
CA SER A 91 -12.14 -4.36 -6.34
C SER A 91 -11.88 -3.32 -7.43
N ARG A 92 -12.40 -2.10 -7.29
CA ARG A 92 -12.18 -0.95 -8.19
C ARG A 92 -10.76 -0.40 -8.08
N VAL A 93 -10.22 -0.29 -6.86
CA VAL A 93 -8.82 0.07 -6.64
C VAL A 93 -7.90 -0.90 -7.38
N SER A 94 -8.14 -2.20 -7.26
CA SER A 94 -7.35 -3.24 -7.94
C SER A 94 -7.43 -3.16 -9.47
N GLN A 95 -8.47 -2.53 -10.02
CA GLN A 95 -8.63 -2.23 -11.44
C GLN A 95 -8.13 -0.83 -11.83
N ASN A 96 -7.54 -0.08 -10.89
CA ASN A 96 -7.14 1.32 -11.06
C ASN A 96 -8.30 2.29 -11.37
N LYS A 97 -9.51 1.95 -10.94
CA LYS A 97 -10.71 2.80 -11.02
C LYS A 97 -10.81 3.62 -9.73
N LEU A 98 -9.82 4.50 -9.48
CA LEU A 98 -9.63 5.11 -8.16
C LEU A 98 -10.78 6.05 -7.78
N GLU A 99 -11.28 6.86 -8.71
CA GLU A 99 -12.37 7.81 -8.42
C GLU A 99 -13.70 7.07 -8.12
N GLU A 100 -13.99 5.99 -8.84
CA GLU A 100 -15.16 5.15 -8.54
C GLU A 100 -15.00 4.43 -7.18
N ALA A 101 -13.77 4.06 -6.83
CA ALA A 101 -13.48 3.48 -5.52
C ALA A 101 -13.70 4.49 -4.39
N LEU A 102 -13.29 5.75 -4.57
CA LEU A 102 -13.55 6.81 -3.59
C LEU A 102 -15.04 7.02 -3.35
N ALA A 103 -15.87 6.96 -4.40
CA ALA A 103 -17.33 7.07 -4.25
C ALA A 103 -17.89 5.91 -3.39
N ASP A 104 -17.39 4.68 -3.58
CA ASP A 104 -17.80 3.52 -2.81
C ASP A 104 -17.34 3.63 -1.34
N PHE A 105 -16.10 4.04 -1.09
CA PHE A 105 -15.60 4.24 0.28
C PHE A 105 -16.36 5.36 1.00
N ASN A 106 -16.69 6.45 0.29
CA ASN A 106 -17.51 7.52 0.85
C ASN A 106 -18.88 6.98 1.32
N LYS A 107 -19.51 6.13 0.51
CA LYS A 107 -20.80 5.52 0.88
C LYS A 107 -20.66 4.55 2.05
N SER A 108 -19.58 3.77 2.08
CA SER A 108 -19.27 2.89 3.22
C SER A 108 -19.11 3.68 4.52
N ILE A 109 -18.38 4.78 4.47
CA ILE A 109 -18.14 5.69 5.61
C ILE A 109 -19.45 6.37 6.07
N GLU A 110 -20.27 6.83 5.12
CA GLU A 110 -21.59 7.40 5.44
C GLU A 110 -22.45 6.43 6.24
N LEU A 111 -22.44 5.15 5.85
CA LEU A 111 -23.23 4.10 6.50
C LEU A 111 -22.62 3.62 7.82
N ALA A 112 -21.30 3.63 7.97
CA ALA A 112 -20.59 3.12 9.14
C ALA A 112 -19.38 4.02 9.51
N PRO A 113 -19.61 5.23 10.06
CA PRO A 113 -18.56 6.24 10.26
C PRO A 113 -17.50 5.87 11.30
N ASN A 114 -17.75 4.89 12.14
CA ASN A 114 -16.81 4.44 13.19
C ASN A 114 -15.98 3.21 12.77
N VAL A 115 -16.13 2.73 11.54
CA VAL A 115 -15.33 1.61 11.00
C VAL A 115 -14.09 2.16 10.31
N THR A 116 -12.90 1.73 10.73
CA THR A 116 -11.61 2.28 10.26
C THR A 116 -11.21 1.82 8.87
N ASP A 117 -11.56 0.59 8.47
CA ASP A 117 -11.15 -0.01 7.20
C ASP A 117 -11.49 0.83 5.95
N PRO A 118 -12.72 1.40 5.79
CA PRO A 118 -13.02 2.23 4.63
C PRO A 118 -12.19 3.51 4.55
N TYR A 119 -11.83 4.12 5.69
CA TYR A 119 -10.93 5.27 5.73
C TYR A 119 -9.50 4.88 5.30
N LEU A 120 -8.99 3.75 5.80
CA LEU A 120 -7.67 3.24 5.42
C LEU A 120 -7.59 3.00 3.90
N ASN A 121 -8.61 2.37 3.34
CA ASN A 121 -8.68 2.07 1.92
C ASN A 121 -8.85 3.34 1.08
N ARG A 122 -9.69 4.30 1.54
CA ARG A 122 -9.86 5.59 0.87
C ARG A 122 -8.57 6.41 0.89
N GLY A 123 -7.91 6.51 2.04
CA GLY A 123 -6.61 7.16 2.17
C GLY A 123 -5.57 6.59 1.20
N THR A 124 -5.49 5.25 1.09
CA THR A 124 -4.59 4.58 0.12
C THR A 124 -4.95 4.91 -1.34
N ALA A 125 -6.24 4.97 -1.68
CA ALA A 125 -6.69 5.38 -3.01
C ALA A 125 -6.37 6.86 -3.30
N LEU A 126 -6.54 7.73 -2.31
CA LEU A 126 -6.16 9.15 -2.37
C LEU A 126 -4.66 9.35 -2.58
N GLU A 127 -3.81 8.57 -1.88
CA GLU A 127 -2.37 8.53 -2.16
C GLU A 127 -2.07 8.16 -3.62
N GLY A 128 -2.81 7.18 -4.17
CA GLY A 128 -2.70 6.79 -5.58
C GLY A 128 -3.00 7.93 -6.56
N LEU A 129 -3.86 8.86 -6.16
CA LEU A 129 -4.23 10.06 -6.91
C LEU A 129 -3.33 11.27 -6.60
N GLY A 130 -2.40 11.16 -5.64
CA GLY A 130 -1.56 12.27 -5.19
C GLY A 130 -2.29 13.27 -4.30
N ARG A 131 -3.46 12.90 -3.76
CA ARG A 131 -4.30 13.73 -2.87
C ARG A 131 -3.87 13.52 -1.41
N TRP A 132 -2.61 13.87 -1.12
CA TRP A 132 -1.93 13.52 0.13
C TRP A 132 -2.59 14.11 1.38
N ASP A 133 -3.01 15.39 1.36
CA ASP A 133 -3.63 16.02 2.52
C ASP A 133 -4.97 15.36 2.88
N GLU A 134 -5.73 14.90 1.89
CA GLU A 134 -6.99 14.18 2.13
C GLU A 134 -6.73 12.77 2.70
N ALA A 135 -5.67 12.10 2.23
CA ALA A 135 -5.24 10.82 2.79
C ALA A 135 -4.81 10.97 4.27
N ILE A 136 -4.05 12.03 4.59
CA ILE A 136 -3.65 12.35 5.98
C ILE A 136 -4.88 12.57 6.85
N ALA A 137 -5.93 13.25 6.35
CA ALA A 137 -7.16 13.45 7.10
C ALA A 137 -7.85 12.11 7.44
N ASP A 138 -7.89 11.17 6.50
CA ASP A 138 -8.43 9.83 6.73
C ASP A 138 -7.63 9.07 7.80
N TYR A 139 -6.31 9.09 7.71
CA TYR A 139 -5.44 8.42 8.70
C TYR A 139 -5.52 9.08 10.07
N ASN A 140 -5.66 10.40 10.15
CA ASN A 140 -5.91 11.10 11.41
C ASN A 140 -7.22 10.63 12.06
N HIS A 141 -8.28 10.48 11.27
CA HIS A 141 -9.56 9.98 11.78
C HIS A 141 -9.43 8.54 12.33
N ILE A 142 -8.68 7.66 11.65
CA ILE A 142 -8.39 6.32 12.18
C ILE A 142 -7.67 6.43 13.53
N LEU A 143 -6.66 7.30 13.64
CA LEU A 143 -5.88 7.47 14.88
C LEU A 143 -6.66 8.16 16.01
N GLU A 144 -7.72 8.89 15.71
CA GLU A 144 -8.70 9.38 16.69
C GLU A 144 -9.54 8.22 17.25
N LEU A 145 -9.91 7.24 16.41
CA LEU A 145 -10.68 6.06 16.82
C LEU A 145 -9.80 5.00 17.49
N ASP A 146 -8.62 4.74 16.95
CA ASP A 146 -7.61 3.81 17.48
C ASP A 146 -6.22 4.43 17.47
N PRO A 147 -5.78 5.03 18.59
CA PRO A 147 -4.43 5.64 18.71
C PRO A 147 -3.27 4.63 18.62
N ASN A 148 -3.53 3.35 18.52
CA ASN A 148 -2.51 2.31 18.39
C ASN A 148 -2.57 1.58 17.03
N ASP A 149 -3.23 2.13 16.04
CA ASP A 149 -3.21 1.57 14.68
C ASP A 149 -1.85 1.83 14.00
N ALA A 150 -1.01 0.80 13.97
CA ALA A 150 0.31 0.87 13.35
C ALA A 150 0.25 1.09 11.83
N MET A 151 -0.80 0.59 11.15
CA MET A 151 -0.96 0.80 9.71
C MET A 151 -1.32 2.24 9.39
N ALA A 152 -2.20 2.85 10.18
CA ALA A 152 -2.55 4.26 10.01
C ALA A 152 -1.34 5.16 10.18
N TYR A 153 -0.48 4.94 11.19
CA TYR A 153 0.79 5.66 11.31
C TYR A 153 1.69 5.46 10.11
N ASN A 154 1.92 4.21 9.67
CA ASN A 154 2.78 3.96 8.50
C ASN A 154 2.25 4.66 7.24
N ASN A 155 0.95 4.61 7.00
CA ASN A 155 0.35 5.18 5.79
C ASN A 155 0.28 6.71 5.87
N ARG A 156 0.05 7.29 7.06
CA ARG A 156 0.17 8.74 7.24
C ARG A 156 1.59 9.20 6.95
N GLY A 157 2.59 8.49 7.45
CA GLY A 157 4.00 8.74 7.10
C GLY A 157 4.28 8.65 5.59
N ASN A 158 3.65 7.71 4.86
CA ASN A 158 3.77 7.64 3.41
C ASN A 158 3.19 8.89 2.72
N ALA A 159 2.04 9.37 3.17
CA ALA A 159 1.41 10.57 2.64
C ALA A 159 2.22 11.84 2.98
N GLU A 160 2.78 11.93 4.20
CA GLU A 160 3.67 13.00 4.62
C GLU A 160 4.97 13.03 3.80
N ALA A 161 5.57 11.86 3.56
CA ALA A 161 6.72 11.73 2.66
C ALA A 161 6.37 12.16 1.23
N GLY A 162 5.16 11.86 0.74
CA GLY A 162 4.65 12.32 -0.54
C GLY A 162 4.55 13.85 -0.65
N LEU A 163 4.34 14.55 0.47
CA LEU A 163 4.38 16.01 0.59
C LEU A 163 5.79 16.56 0.85
N GLY A 164 6.81 15.71 0.99
CA GLY A 164 8.16 16.12 1.38
C GLY A 164 8.31 16.45 2.88
N LYS A 165 7.31 16.15 3.71
CA LYS A 165 7.31 16.34 5.18
C LYS A 165 8.06 15.19 5.84
N TRP A 166 9.37 15.10 5.58
CA TRP A 166 10.18 13.93 5.97
C TRP A 166 10.32 13.74 7.47
N GLN A 167 10.34 14.81 8.27
CA GLN A 167 10.50 14.70 9.74
C GLN A 167 9.23 14.12 10.37
N GLU A 168 8.06 14.54 9.90
CA GLU A 168 6.77 14.00 10.30
C GLU A 168 6.67 12.53 9.90
N ALA A 169 7.02 12.20 8.66
CA ALA A 169 7.05 10.81 8.18
C ALA A 169 7.96 9.91 9.01
N ILE A 170 9.17 10.38 9.40
CA ILE A 170 10.09 9.65 10.26
C ILE A 170 9.44 9.34 11.63
N ALA A 171 8.78 10.33 12.23
CA ALA A 171 8.11 10.16 13.51
C ALA A 171 6.99 9.11 13.43
N ASP A 172 6.21 9.15 12.37
CA ASP A 172 5.11 8.22 12.13
C ASP A 172 5.59 6.79 11.84
N TYR A 173 6.61 6.61 11.00
CA TYR A 173 7.20 5.30 10.78
C TYR A 173 7.81 4.71 12.04
N GLN A 174 8.46 5.54 12.85
CA GLN A 174 9.01 5.11 14.14
C GLN A 174 7.88 4.66 15.08
N LYS A 175 6.81 5.44 15.20
CA LYS A 175 5.66 5.10 16.01
C LYS A 175 4.99 3.81 15.56
N SER A 176 4.81 3.64 14.25
CA SER A 176 4.31 2.39 13.66
C SER A 176 5.17 1.18 14.04
N ALA A 177 6.51 1.31 13.93
CA ALA A 177 7.44 0.23 14.26
C ALA A 177 7.53 -0.06 15.77
N GLU A 178 7.22 0.91 16.63
CA GLU A 178 7.11 0.74 18.10
C GLU A 178 5.85 -0.06 18.45
N ILE A 179 4.71 0.32 17.87
CA ILE A 179 3.41 -0.34 18.11
C ILE A 179 3.45 -1.78 17.56
N ALA A 180 3.94 -1.96 16.34
CA ALA A 180 4.02 -3.25 15.66
C ALA A 180 5.48 -3.63 15.32
N PRO A 181 6.27 -4.18 16.26
CA PRO A 181 7.68 -4.48 16.06
C PRO A 181 7.99 -5.47 14.93
N ASN A 182 7.01 -6.22 14.48
CA ASN A 182 7.13 -7.16 13.37
C ASN A 182 6.65 -6.58 12.02
N PHE A 183 6.17 -5.34 12.01
CA PHE A 183 5.77 -4.64 10.79
C PHE A 183 7.02 -4.13 10.06
N ALA A 184 7.62 -5.02 9.25
CA ALA A 184 8.90 -4.77 8.60
C ALA A 184 8.87 -3.57 7.63
N PHE A 185 7.72 -3.28 7.00
CA PHE A 185 7.59 -2.16 6.07
C PHE A 185 7.73 -0.79 6.76
N ALA A 186 7.18 -0.61 7.96
CA ALA A 186 7.36 0.63 8.71
C ALA A 186 8.85 0.90 8.99
N ARG A 187 9.60 -0.16 9.36
CA ARG A 187 11.06 -0.06 9.56
C ARG A 187 11.81 0.25 8.26
N ALA A 188 11.37 -0.34 7.13
CA ALA A 188 11.97 -0.05 5.83
C ALA A 188 11.73 1.41 5.43
N ASN A 189 10.50 1.89 5.57
CA ASN A 189 10.16 3.28 5.26
C ASN A 189 10.92 4.26 6.17
N TYR A 190 11.07 3.93 7.46
CA TYR A 190 11.88 4.70 8.41
C TYR A 190 13.33 4.88 7.93
N VAL A 191 14.01 3.80 7.55
CA VAL A 191 15.41 3.88 7.13
C VAL A 191 15.59 4.58 5.79
N LEU A 192 14.62 4.46 4.87
CA LEU A 192 14.62 5.21 3.62
C LEU A 192 14.45 6.72 3.88
N ALA A 193 13.56 7.11 4.79
CA ALA A 193 13.36 8.51 5.18
C ALA A 193 14.60 9.08 5.90
N LEU A 194 15.26 8.32 6.78
CA LEU A 194 16.52 8.73 7.38
C LEU A 194 17.60 8.99 6.32
N TYR A 195 17.68 8.14 5.30
CA TYR A 195 18.65 8.34 4.23
C TYR A 195 18.36 9.62 3.42
N GLU A 196 17.08 9.88 3.14
CA GLU A 196 16.63 11.08 2.43
C GLU A 196 16.97 12.36 3.20
N THR A 197 16.83 12.35 4.52
CA THR A 197 17.14 13.51 5.39
C THR A 197 18.64 13.66 5.70
N GLY A 198 19.50 12.81 5.11
CA GLY A 198 20.95 12.89 5.27
C GLY A 198 21.52 12.15 6.48
N GLU A 199 20.68 11.49 7.29
CA GLU A 199 21.13 10.65 8.43
C GLU A 199 21.66 9.29 7.93
N LYS A 200 22.59 9.31 6.99
CA LYS A 200 23.06 8.14 6.23
C LYS A 200 23.66 7.05 7.09
N ASP A 201 24.55 7.42 8.02
CA ASP A 201 25.21 6.45 8.91
C ASP A 201 24.20 5.68 9.75
N LYS A 202 23.19 6.41 10.29
CA LYS A 202 22.10 5.83 11.06
C LYS A 202 21.24 4.93 10.20
N ALA A 203 20.89 5.39 8.97
CA ALA A 203 20.12 4.59 8.02
C ALA A 203 20.81 3.27 7.69
N ILE A 204 22.12 3.29 7.34
CA ILE A 204 22.92 2.10 7.04
C ILE A 204 22.97 1.14 8.24
N LYS A 205 23.22 1.68 9.44
CA LYS A 205 23.24 0.88 10.67
C LYS A 205 21.92 0.18 10.90
N GLU A 206 20.81 0.90 10.77
CA GLU A 206 19.48 0.32 10.97
C GLU A 206 19.11 -0.65 9.83
N MET A 207 19.47 -0.40 8.57
CA MET A 207 19.32 -1.36 7.48
C MET A 207 20.04 -2.69 7.78
N LYS A 208 21.30 -2.63 8.28
CA LYS A 208 22.06 -3.82 8.71
C LYS A 208 21.36 -4.56 9.86
N ASN A 209 20.75 -3.85 10.79
CA ASN A 209 19.95 -4.44 11.89
C ASN A 209 18.69 -5.14 11.37
N ILE A 210 17.99 -4.51 10.43
CA ILE A 210 16.76 -5.06 9.83
C ILE A 210 17.08 -6.36 9.08
N ILE A 211 18.11 -6.41 8.23
CA ILE A 211 18.43 -7.62 7.45
C ILE A 211 18.98 -8.76 8.31
N ARG A 212 19.57 -8.46 9.49
CA ARG A 212 19.91 -9.52 10.49
C ARG A 212 18.66 -10.19 11.04
N LYS A 213 17.60 -9.41 11.32
CA LYS A 213 16.33 -9.93 11.84
C LYS A 213 15.45 -10.54 10.74
N TYR A 214 15.47 -9.92 9.55
CA TYR A 214 14.65 -10.29 8.39
C TYR A 214 15.54 -10.53 7.16
N PRO A 215 16.28 -11.66 7.09
CA PRO A 215 17.27 -11.89 6.03
C PRO A 215 16.67 -12.02 4.64
N GLN A 216 15.36 -12.29 4.53
CA GLN A 216 14.63 -12.43 3.28
C GLN A 216 13.82 -11.17 2.92
N PHE A 217 14.32 -9.99 3.29
CA PHE A 217 13.65 -8.74 2.99
C PHE A 217 14.36 -7.98 1.86
N PRO A 218 13.93 -8.16 0.58
CA PRO A 218 14.63 -7.65 -0.58
C PRO A 218 14.70 -6.12 -0.62
N ASP A 219 13.66 -5.43 -0.12
CA ASP A 219 13.56 -3.97 -0.11
C ASP A 219 14.76 -3.32 0.61
N VAL A 220 14.99 -3.74 1.86
CA VAL A 220 16.08 -3.19 2.67
C VAL A 220 17.46 -3.66 2.18
N ARG A 221 17.56 -4.87 1.59
CA ARG A 221 18.81 -5.32 0.98
C ARG A 221 19.18 -4.47 -0.23
N ALA A 222 18.23 -4.16 -1.10
CA ALA A 222 18.46 -3.29 -2.27
C ALA A 222 18.79 -1.87 -1.83
N ALA A 223 18.12 -1.34 -0.79
CA ALA A 223 18.46 -0.03 -0.22
C ALA A 223 19.86 0.00 0.39
N LEU A 224 20.23 -1.04 1.14
CA LEU A 224 21.58 -1.15 1.72
C LEU A 224 22.65 -1.27 0.63
N THR A 225 22.38 -1.99 -0.46
CA THR A 225 23.27 -2.02 -1.65
C THR A 225 23.55 -0.61 -2.15
N ALA A 226 22.49 0.18 -2.38
CA ALA A 226 22.60 1.54 -2.88
C ALA A 226 23.40 2.44 -1.93
N ALA A 227 23.10 2.39 -0.64
CA ALA A 227 23.76 3.20 0.37
C ALA A 227 25.25 2.85 0.52
N LEU A 228 25.59 1.58 0.67
CA LEU A 228 26.97 1.10 0.81
C LEU A 228 27.81 1.40 -0.44
N TRP A 229 27.23 1.31 -1.63
CA TRP A 229 27.92 1.64 -2.87
C TRP A 229 28.37 3.09 -2.91
N VAL A 230 27.52 4.02 -2.44
CA VAL A 230 27.84 5.45 -2.37
C VAL A 230 28.94 5.72 -1.33
N GLU A 231 28.98 4.98 -0.23
CA GLU A 231 30.00 5.08 0.81
C GLU A 231 31.31 4.36 0.44
N GLY A 232 31.38 3.67 -0.71
CA GLY A 232 32.57 2.99 -1.20
C GLY A 232 32.75 1.56 -0.70
N GLU A 233 31.83 1.03 0.08
CA GLU A 233 31.82 -0.34 0.61
C GLU A 233 31.34 -1.35 -0.44
N LYS A 234 32.06 -1.40 -1.58
CA LYS A 234 31.63 -2.09 -2.80
C LYS A 234 31.36 -3.58 -2.62
N GLY A 235 32.24 -4.31 -1.92
CA GLY A 235 32.09 -5.76 -1.73
C GLY A 235 30.85 -6.12 -0.91
N GLU A 236 30.52 -5.35 0.13
CA GLU A 236 29.29 -5.56 0.91
C GLU A 236 28.04 -5.16 0.11
N ALA A 237 28.14 -4.09 -0.69
CA ALA A 237 27.07 -3.67 -1.60
C ALA A 237 26.71 -4.76 -2.61
N GLU A 238 27.71 -5.31 -3.30
CA GLU A 238 27.52 -6.39 -4.29
C GLU A 238 26.91 -7.65 -3.66
N SER A 239 27.37 -8.04 -2.47
CA SER A 239 26.82 -9.18 -1.74
C SER A 239 25.33 -8.99 -1.38
N ASN A 240 24.95 -7.78 -0.94
CA ASN A 240 23.56 -7.44 -0.67
C ASN A 240 22.71 -7.40 -1.94
N TRP A 241 23.29 -6.92 -3.06
CA TRP A 241 22.59 -6.91 -4.35
C TRP A 241 22.27 -8.32 -4.85
N VAL A 242 23.23 -9.24 -4.80
CA VAL A 242 23.02 -10.63 -5.20
C VAL A 242 21.85 -11.23 -4.42
N ALA A 243 21.81 -10.98 -3.11
CA ALA A 243 20.71 -11.46 -2.25
C ALA A 243 19.39 -10.76 -2.58
N ALA A 244 19.36 -9.43 -2.77
CA ALA A 244 18.16 -8.67 -3.10
C ALA A 244 17.56 -9.13 -4.44
N TYR A 245 18.39 -9.22 -5.47
CA TYR A 245 17.98 -9.63 -6.81
C TYR A 245 17.53 -11.09 -6.88
N GLY A 246 18.15 -11.96 -6.08
CA GLY A 246 17.70 -13.35 -5.94
C GLY A 246 16.33 -13.49 -5.30
N LEU A 247 15.98 -12.59 -4.39
CA LEU A 247 14.68 -12.57 -3.71
C LEU A 247 13.59 -11.90 -4.56
N ASP A 248 13.93 -10.77 -5.21
CA ASP A 248 12.97 -10.03 -6.03
C ASP A 248 13.67 -9.27 -7.17
N ARG A 249 13.51 -9.77 -8.39
CA ARG A 249 14.15 -9.22 -9.60
C ARG A 249 13.63 -7.84 -9.99
N ARG A 250 12.48 -7.40 -9.46
CA ARG A 250 11.88 -6.10 -9.80
C ARG A 250 12.75 -4.92 -9.36
N TYR A 251 13.61 -5.09 -8.35
CA TYR A 251 14.53 -4.04 -7.89
C TYR A 251 15.56 -3.62 -8.96
N LYS A 252 15.74 -4.38 -10.06
CA LYS A 252 16.54 -3.96 -11.22
C LYS A 252 15.84 -2.89 -12.06
N ASP A 253 14.52 -2.78 -11.99
CA ASP A 253 13.74 -1.76 -12.70
C ASP A 253 13.63 -0.50 -11.84
N ILE A 254 14.45 0.51 -12.16
CA ILE A 254 14.45 1.80 -11.47
C ILE A 254 13.08 2.50 -11.54
N ASN A 255 12.36 2.35 -12.66
CA ASN A 255 11.01 2.93 -12.78
C ASN A 255 10.05 2.26 -11.80
N TRP A 256 10.18 0.96 -11.61
CA TRP A 256 9.39 0.25 -10.60
C TRP A 256 9.76 0.69 -9.18
N VAL A 257 11.05 0.81 -8.87
CA VAL A 257 11.53 1.30 -7.56
C VAL A 257 11.00 2.70 -7.27
N LYS A 258 11.11 3.61 -8.23
CA LYS A 258 10.67 5.00 -8.09
C LYS A 258 9.15 5.14 -8.03
N ASN A 259 8.42 4.53 -8.96
CA ASN A 259 7.01 4.82 -9.16
C ASN A 259 6.08 3.83 -8.46
N VAL A 260 6.56 2.61 -8.16
CA VAL A 260 5.78 1.56 -7.50
C VAL A 260 6.16 1.42 -6.04
N ARG A 261 7.47 1.25 -5.76
CA ARG A 261 7.96 1.21 -4.37
C ARG A 261 8.02 2.60 -3.71
N ARG A 262 8.00 3.67 -4.52
CA ARG A 262 8.05 5.07 -4.07
C ARG A 262 9.24 5.35 -3.16
N TRP A 263 10.39 4.82 -3.53
CA TRP A 263 11.61 5.16 -2.80
C TRP A 263 11.91 6.65 -2.92
N PRO A 264 12.49 7.26 -1.88
CA PRO A 264 12.97 8.63 -1.92
C PRO A 264 13.98 8.86 -3.06
N ASP A 265 13.98 10.07 -3.61
CA ASP A 265 14.82 10.40 -4.79
C ASP A 265 16.30 10.20 -4.52
N SER A 266 16.80 10.48 -3.32
CA SER A 266 18.20 10.26 -2.95
C SER A 266 18.58 8.77 -2.98
N MET A 267 17.69 7.89 -2.52
CA MET A 267 17.94 6.45 -2.53
C MET A 267 17.84 5.87 -3.94
N VAL A 268 16.89 6.35 -4.75
CA VAL A 268 16.81 6.00 -6.19
C VAL A 268 18.09 6.40 -6.90
N ALA A 269 18.57 7.63 -6.70
CA ALA A 269 19.82 8.10 -7.28
C ALA A 269 21.05 7.29 -6.84
N ALA A 270 21.07 6.83 -5.59
CA ALA A 270 22.12 5.94 -5.08
C ALA A 270 22.10 4.56 -5.78
N LEU A 271 20.91 3.99 -6.00
CA LEU A 271 20.75 2.72 -6.71
C LEU A 271 21.12 2.85 -8.20
N GLU A 272 20.77 3.95 -8.84
CA GLU A 272 21.23 4.24 -10.21
C GLU A 272 22.74 4.31 -10.34
N LYS A 273 23.44 4.91 -9.36
CA LYS A 273 24.92 4.94 -9.35
C LYS A 273 25.51 3.54 -9.28
N PHE A 274 24.91 2.66 -8.49
CA PHE A 274 25.31 1.25 -8.43
C PHE A 274 25.21 0.58 -9.81
N PHE A 275 24.11 0.80 -10.55
CA PHE A 275 23.90 0.17 -11.87
C PHE A 275 24.77 0.77 -12.99
N LYS A 276 25.18 2.05 -12.91
CA LYS A 276 25.99 2.69 -13.95
C LYS A 276 27.44 2.25 -13.98
N LEU A 277 27.92 1.60 -12.91
CA LEU A 277 29.33 1.24 -12.75
C LEU A 277 29.54 -0.28 -12.68
N GLN A 278 28.52 -1.06 -12.99
CA GLN A 278 28.58 -2.49 -13.30
C GLN A 278 28.60 -2.68 -14.84
#